data_94f3204da3202a8f6b5b6f370c85e00d
#
_entry.id   94f3204da3202a8f6b5b6f370c85e00d
#
_cell.length_a   1.000
_cell.length_b   1.000
_cell.length_c   1.000
_cell.angle_alpha   90.00
_cell.angle_beta   90.00
_cell.angle_gamma   90.00
#
_symmetry.space_group_name_H-M   'P 1'
#
loop_
_entity.id
_entity.type
_entity.pdbx_description
1 polymer ?
#
loop_
_entity_poly.entity_id
_entity_poly.type
_entity_poly.pdbx_seq_one_letter_code
_entity_poly.pdbx_strand_id
1 'polypeptide(L)'
;MMKSYMQRKMDLINQQLNEIYTENMALNKDLAKAMNYSLMAGGKRLRPILIMAAADALGVDGEKFLRLSTSIEFIHTYSLIHDDLPAMDNDDYRRGKLTNHKVFGEALAILAGDALLTMAFEIIATDKNVD
;
A
#
# COMPACT_ATOMS: atom_id res chain seq x y z
N MET A 1 -12.67 -20.81 -9.54
CA MET A 1 -13.55 -19.67 -9.15
C MET A 1 -12.90 -18.77 -8.12
N MET A 2 -12.57 -19.23 -6.94
CA MET A 2 -11.92 -18.43 -5.90
C MET A 2 -10.56 -17.83 -6.36
N LYS A 3 -9.72 -18.64 -7.00
CA LYS A 3 -8.43 -18.20 -7.53
C LYS A 3 -8.55 -17.08 -8.56
N SER A 4 -9.54 -17.17 -9.47
CA SER A 4 -9.75 -16.14 -10.49
C SER A 4 -10.31 -14.84 -9.92
N TYR A 5 -11.18 -14.90 -8.92
CA TYR A 5 -11.71 -13.75 -8.20
C TYR A 5 -10.56 -12.99 -7.50
N MET A 6 -9.77 -13.71 -6.70
CA MET A 6 -8.65 -13.11 -5.98
C MET A 6 -7.61 -12.51 -6.92
N GLN A 7 -7.28 -13.21 -8.01
CA GLN A 7 -6.32 -12.70 -8.99
C GLN A 7 -6.81 -11.42 -9.64
N ARG A 8 -8.08 -11.37 -10.07
CA ARG A 8 -8.67 -10.17 -10.65
C ARG A 8 -8.62 -8.98 -9.68
N LYS A 9 -9.03 -9.18 -8.43
CA LYS A 9 -8.99 -8.12 -7.41
C LYS A 9 -7.54 -7.67 -7.13
N MET A 10 -6.60 -8.60 -7.06
CA MET A 10 -5.19 -8.29 -6.87
C MET A 10 -4.61 -7.45 -8.01
N ASP A 11 -4.95 -7.79 -9.26
CA ASP A 11 -4.51 -7.04 -10.44
C ASP A 11 -5.04 -5.61 -10.43
N LEU A 12 -6.31 -5.41 -10.08
CA LEU A 12 -6.92 -4.09 -9.92
C LEU A 12 -6.22 -3.27 -8.82
N ILE A 13 -5.92 -3.88 -7.69
CA ILE A 13 -5.23 -3.21 -6.58
C ILE A 13 -3.82 -2.80 -6.98
N ASN A 14 -3.07 -3.68 -7.63
CA ASN A 14 -1.71 -3.38 -8.08
C ASN A 14 -1.71 -2.26 -9.13
N GLN A 15 -2.67 -2.25 -10.03
CA GLN A 15 -2.85 -1.16 -11.00
C GLN A 15 -3.14 0.17 -10.27
N GLN A 16 -4.07 0.18 -9.33
CA GLN A 16 -4.43 1.38 -8.56
C GLN A 16 -3.25 1.91 -7.75
N LEU A 17 -2.47 1.04 -7.12
CA LEU A 17 -1.24 1.42 -6.40
C LEU A 17 -0.24 2.11 -7.32
N ASN A 18 -0.06 1.59 -8.51
CA ASN A 18 0.84 2.17 -9.51
C ASN A 18 0.35 3.53 -10.02
N GLU A 19 -0.94 3.70 -10.22
CA GLU A 19 -1.55 4.99 -10.60
C GLU A 19 -1.32 6.05 -9.52
N ILE A 20 -1.59 5.73 -8.27
CA ILE A 20 -1.37 6.63 -7.12
C ILE A 20 0.11 7.01 -7.02
N TYR A 21 1.02 6.06 -7.18
CA TYR A 21 2.46 6.32 -7.20
C TYR A 21 2.84 7.32 -8.30
N THR A 22 2.34 7.11 -9.51
CA THR A 22 2.63 7.97 -10.66
C THR A 22 2.13 9.40 -10.45
N GLU A 23 0.93 9.57 -9.90
CA GLU A 23 0.35 10.87 -9.58
C GLU A 23 1.22 11.66 -8.57
N ASN A 24 1.83 10.98 -7.62
CA ASN A 24 2.58 11.60 -6.51
C ASN A 24 4.09 11.69 -6.73
N MET A 25 4.62 11.03 -7.75
CA MET A 25 6.06 10.98 -8.05
C MET A 25 6.67 12.36 -8.32
N ALA A 26 5.87 13.34 -8.72
CA ALA A 26 6.32 14.70 -9.02
C ALA A 26 6.70 15.52 -7.77
N LEU A 27 6.25 15.12 -6.57
CA LEU A 27 6.47 15.90 -5.34
C LEU A 27 7.91 15.78 -4.82
N ASN A 28 8.39 14.55 -4.68
CA ASN A 28 9.77 14.26 -4.28
C ASN A 28 10.16 12.87 -4.80
N LYS A 29 11.11 12.82 -5.72
CA LYS A 29 11.47 11.57 -6.40
C LYS A 29 12.07 10.52 -5.47
N ASP A 30 12.90 10.91 -4.52
CA ASP A 30 13.58 9.97 -3.63
C ASP A 30 12.59 9.39 -2.60
N LEU A 31 11.75 10.24 -2.05
CA LEU A 31 10.67 9.81 -1.16
C LEU A 31 9.69 8.88 -1.88
N ALA A 32 9.26 9.25 -3.08
CA ALA A 32 8.36 8.42 -3.88
C ALA A 32 8.97 7.05 -4.21
N LYS A 33 10.26 6.99 -4.54
CA LYS A 33 10.97 5.73 -4.76
C LYS A 33 10.99 4.85 -3.51
N ALA A 34 11.29 5.44 -2.35
CA ALA A 34 11.31 4.70 -1.09
C ALA A 34 9.93 4.15 -0.71
N MET A 35 8.88 4.95 -0.90
CA MET A 35 7.49 4.51 -0.70
C MET A 35 7.12 3.36 -1.64
N ASN A 36 7.38 3.54 -2.92
CA ASN A 36 7.03 2.56 -3.95
C ASN A 36 7.81 1.24 -3.81
N TYR A 37 9.05 1.29 -3.39
CA TYR A 37 9.88 0.11 -3.14
C TYR A 37 9.16 -0.88 -2.22
N SER A 38 8.58 -0.41 -1.15
CA SER A 38 7.86 -1.26 -0.19
C SER A 38 6.42 -1.56 -0.62
N LEU A 39 5.69 -0.60 -1.18
CA LEU A 39 4.33 -0.82 -1.69
C LEU A 39 4.28 -1.90 -2.78
N MET A 40 5.25 -1.87 -3.69
CA MET A 40 5.30 -2.77 -4.84
C MET A 40 6.17 -4.02 -4.60
N ALA A 41 6.67 -4.22 -3.39
CA ALA A 41 7.50 -5.37 -3.04
C ALA A 41 6.77 -6.73 -3.12
N GLY A 42 5.51 -6.73 -3.47
CA GLY A 42 4.67 -7.92 -3.58
C GLY A 42 3.79 -8.12 -2.35
N GLY A 43 3.10 -9.25 -2.35
CA GLY A 43 2.16 -9.61 -1.30
C GLY A 43 0.84 -10.09 -1.89
N LYS A 44 0.04 -10.74 -1.05
CA LYS A 44 -1.24 -11.33 -1.46
C LYS A 44 -2.37 -10.31 -1.58
N ARG A 45 -2.13 -9.06 -1.18
CA ARG A 45 -3.14 -7.99 -1.17
C ARG A 45 -4.43 -8.39 -0.46
N LEU A 46 -4.34 -9.24 0.55
CA LEU A 46 -5.50 -9.82 1.22
C LEU A 46 -6.39 -8.76 1.88
N ARG A 47 -5.79 -7.77 2.54
CA ARG A 47 -6.54 -6.73 3.26
C ARG A 47 -7.47 -5.92 2.34
N PRO A 48 -6.98 -5.33 1.23
CA PRO A 48 -7.87 -4.63 0.31
C PRO A 48 -8.86 -5.56 -0.39
N ILE A 49 -8.48 -6.81 -0.69
CA ILE A 49 -9.40 -7.80 -1.28
C ILE A 49 -10.56 -8.07 -0.33
N LEU A 50 -10.33 -8.19 0.97
CA LEU A 50 -11.38 -8.42 1.97
C LEU A 50 -12.39 -7.27 2.03
N ILE A 51 -11.94 -6.03 1.89
CA ILE A 51 -12.85 -4.87 1.85
C ILE A 51 -13.79 -4.98 0.65
N MET A 52 -13.23 -5.22 -0.54
CA MET A 52 -14.05 -5.37 -1.75
C MET A 52 -14.95 -6.59 -1.69
N ALA A 53 -14.47 -7.71 -1.16
CA ALA A 53 -15.27 -8.94 -1.01
C ALA A 53 -16.42 -8.74 -0.01
N ALA A 54 -16.23 -7.99 1.05
CA ALA A 54 -17.30 -7.66 1.99
C ALA A 54 -18.41 -6.84 1.30
N ALA A 55 -18.04 -5.86 0.48
CA ALA A 55 -18.99 -5.09 -0.31
C ALA A 55 -19.75 -5.98 -1.30
N ASP A 56 -19.03 -6.82 -2.05
CA ASP A 56 -19.65 -7.78 -2.99
C ASP A 56 -20.64 -8.71 -2.26
N ALA A 57 -20.31 -9.19 -1.07
CA ALA A 57 -21.16 -10.04 -0.25
C ALA A 57 -22.44 -9.34 0.22
N LEU A 58 -22.40 -8.03 0.39
CA LEU A 58 -23.55 -7.19 0.75
C LEU A 58 -24.37 -6.72 -0.47
N GLY A 59 -24.04 -7.22 -1.66
CA GLY A 59 -24.73 -6.86 -2.90
C GLY A 59 -24.33 -5.49 -3.47
N VAL A 60 -23.23 -4.93 -3.01
CA VAL A 60 -22.65 -3.69 -3.54
C VAL A 60 -21.40 -4.05 -4.35
N ASP A 61 -21.23 -3.42 -5.51
CA ASP A 61 -20.04 -3.65 -6.33
C ASP A 61 -18.78 -3.19 -5.59
N GLY A 62 -17.97 -4.17 -5.17
CA GLY A 62 -16.75 -3.94 -4.40
C GLY A 62 -15.69 -3.12 -5.15
N GLU A 63 -15.73 -3.09 -6.48
CA GLU A 63 -14.77 -2.32 -7.28
C GLU A 63 -14.96 -0.79 -7.12
N LYS A 64 -16.14 -0.35 -6.70
CA LYS A 64 -16.38 1.05 -6.31
C LYS A 64 -15.51 1.50 -5.14
N PHE A 65 -15.09 0.55 -4.31
CA PHE A 65 -14.24 0.79 -3.14
C PHE A 65 -12.75 0.49 -3.39
N LEU A 66 -12.36 0.35 -4.65
CA LEU A 66 -10.97 0.03 -5.01
C LEU A 66 -9.98 1.06 -4.42
N ARG A 67 -10.23 2.35 -4.57
CA ARG A 67 -9.37 3.41 -4.06
C ARG A 67 -9.32 3.40 -2.53
N LEU A 68 -10.48 3.32 -1.88
CA LEU A 68 -10.58 3.14 -0.42
C LEU A 68 -9.80 1.90 0.04
N SER A 69 -10.00 0.78 -0.65
CA SER A 69 -9.35 -0.49 -0.30
C SER A 69 -7.83 -0.39 -0.37
N THR A 70 -7.28 0.37 -1.32
CA THR A 70 -5.83 0.55 -1.42
C THR A 70 -5.24 1.32 -0.25
N SER A 71 -6.01 2.19 0.41
CA SER A 71 -5.54 2.94 1.58
C SER A 71 -5.05 2.03 2.69
N ILE A 72 -5.67 0.86 2.86
CA ILE A 72 -5.26 -0.12 3.87
C ILE A 72 -3.88 -0.75 3.56
N GLU A 73 -3.51 -0.87 2.28
CA GLU A 73 -2.17 -1.30 1.90
C GLU A 73 -1.11 -0.23 2.23
N PHE A 74 -1.45 1.05 2.13
CA PHE A 74 -0.58 2.14 2.57
C PHE A 74 -0.31 2.05 4.08
N ILE A 75 -1.36 1.85 4.89
CA ILE A 75 -1.24 1.68 6.34
C ILE A 75 -0.43 0.43 6.67
N HIS A 76 -0.72 -0.69 6.01
CA HIS A 76 0.03 -1.93 6.20
C HIS A 76 1.50 -1.76 5.84
N THR A 77 1.80 -1.13 4.71
CA THR A 77 3.17 -0.93 4.25
C THR A 77 3.96 0.00 5.16
N TYR A 78 3.37 1.12 5.61
CA TYR A 78 4.06 1.99 6.56
C TYR A 78 4.43 1.24 7.83
N SER A 79 3.52 0.42 8.36
CA SER A 79 3.80 -0.35 9.57
C SER A 79 4.97 -1.32 9.39
N LEU A 80 5.07 -1.96 8.23
CA LEU A 80 6.19 -2.85 7.92
C LEU A 80 7.53 -2.09 7.81
N ILE A 81 7.54 -0.92 7.16
CA ILE A 81 8.74 -0.10 7.05
C ILE A 81 9.24 0.32 8.43
N HIS A 82 8.35 0.80 9.29
CA HIS A 82 8.72 1.25 10.63
C HIS A 82 9.09 0.10 11.57
N ASP A 83 8.39 -1.03 11.50
CA ASP A 83 8.72 -2.21 12.31
C ASP A 83 10.11 -2.77 11.97
N ASP A 84 10.55 -2.67 10.72
CA ASP A 84 11.85 -3.16 10.28
C ASP A 84 13.03 -2.27 10.73
N LEU A 85 12.80 -1.04 11.18
CA LEU A 85 13.84 -0.11 11.60
C LEU A 85 14.71 -0.67 12.73
N PRO A 86 15.99 -0.26 12.82
CA PRO A 86 16.89 -0.70 13.90
C PRO A 86 16.37 -0.45 15.31
N ALA A 87 15.59 0.61 15.52
CA ALA A 87 14.99 0.95 16.80
C ALA A 87 13.77 0.08 17.14
N MET A 88 13.28 -0.70 16.21
CA MET A 88 12.14 -1.61 16.33
C MET A 88 12.62 -3.05 16.24
N ASP A 89 12.16 -3.81 15.23
CA ASP A 89 12.53 -5.22 15.07
C ASP A 89 13.94 -5.43 14.49
N ASN A 90 14.55 -4.40 13.93
CA ASN A 90 15.90 -4.41 13.35
C ASN A 90 16.09 -5.50 12.30
N ASP A 91 15.18 -5.58 11.33
CA ASP A 91 15.23 -6.56 10.26
C ASP A 91 16.00 -6.05 9.04
N ASP A 92 16.87 -6.88 8.49
CA ASP A 92 17.64 -6.58 7.29
C ASP A 92 16.91 -6.97 6.01
N TYR A 93 16.05 -7.99 6.09
CA TYR A 93 15.32 -8.58 4.96
C TYR A 93 13.83 -8.74 5.25
N ARG A 94 13.03 -8.54 4.21
CA ARG A 94 11.61 -8.84 4.19
C ARG A 94 11.25 -9.45 2.84
N ARG A 95 10.62 -10.64 2.84
CA ARG A 95 10.25 -11.39 1.62
C ARG A 95 11.41 -11.57 0.65
N GLY A 96 12.61 -11.84 1.16
CA GLY A 96 13.82 -12.05 0.38
C GLY A 96 14.46 -10.78 -0.20
N LYS A 97 13.94 -9.59 0.11
CA LYS A 97 14.50 -8.29 -0.29
C LYS A 97 15.04 -7.55 0.93
N LEU A 98 16.06 -6.71 0.72
CA LEU A 98 16.51 -5.78 1.74
C LEU A 98 15.36 -4.89 2.21
N THR A 99 15.30 -4.62 3.51
CA THR A 99 14.31 -3.71 4.08
C THR A 99 14.54 -2.26 3.62
N ASN A 100 13.51 -1.44 3.73
CA ASN A 100 13.52 -0.07 3.21
C ASN A 100 14.70 0.75 3.73
N HIS A 101 14.95 0.70 5.05
CA HIS A 101 16.06 1.45 5.66
C HIS A 101 17.45 0.95 5.23
N LYS A 102 17.56 -0.31 4.82
CA LYS A 102 18.82 -0.86 4.29
C LYS A 102 19.12 -0.34 2.89
N VAL A 103 18.09 -0.07 2.09
CA VAL A 103 18.23 0.46 0.71
C VAL A 103 18.36 1.97 0.69
N PHE A 104 17.52 2.68 1.45
CA PHE A 104 17.38 4.14 1.38
C PHE A 104 17.93 4.89 2.59
N GLY A 105 18.34 4.20 3.64
CA GLY A 105 18.72 4.78 4.92
C GLY A 105 17.55 5.00 5.87
N GLU A 106 17.85 5.14 7.16
CA GLU A 106 16.83 5.21 8.21
C GLU A 106 15.95 6.45 8.09
N ALA A 107 16.54 7.61 7.82
CA ALA A 107 15.79 8.87 7.73
C ALA A 107 14.74 8.83 6.62
N LEU A 108 15.12 8.35 5.43
CA LEU A 108 14.18 8.27 4.30
C LEU A 108 13.14 7.16 4.51
N ALA A 109 13.50 6.06 5.17
CA ALA A 109 12.55 5.02 5.54
C ALA A 109 11.50 5.53 6.53
N ILE A 110 11.90 6.30 7.54
CA ILE A 110 10.96 6.93 8.49
C ILE A 110 10.00 7.84 7.73
N LEU A 111 10.52 8.74 6.88
CA LEU A 111 9.70 9.66 6.10
C LEU A 111 8.79 8.94 5.10
N ALA A 112 9.25 7.85 4.50
CA ALA A 112 8.42 7.04 3.60
C ALA A 112 7.23 6.42 4.34
N GLY A 113 7.45 5.88 5.54
CA GLY A 113 6.38 5.39 6.39
C GLY A 113 5.39 6.48 6.79
N ASP A 114 5.88 7.63 7.24
CA ASP A 114 5.05 8.79 7.61
C ASP A 114 4.19 9.27 6.43
N ALA A 115 4.79 9.37 5.25
CA ALA A 115 4.09 9.78 4.04
C ALA A 115 3.02 8.77 3.63
N LEU A 116 3.30 7.46 3.69
CA LEU A 116 2.33 6.42 3.39
C LEU A 116 1.13 6.47 4.35
N LEU A 117 1.38 6.64 5.65
CA LEU A 117 0.30 6.75 6.64
C LEU A 117 -0.57 7.98 6.36
N THR A 118 0.04 9.12 6.11
CA THR A 118 -0.69 10.36 5.82
C THR A 118 -1.49 10.25 4.53
N MET A 119 -0.90 9.70 3.47
CA MET A 119 -1.58 9.48 2.19
C MET A 119 -2.74 8.50 2.29
N ALA A 120 -2.70 7.53 3.19
CA ALA A 120 -3.83 6.62 3.40
C ALA A 120 -5.10 7.39 3.78
N PHE A 121 -5.00 8.36 4.66
CA PHE A 121 -6.13 9.22 5.05
C PHE A 121 -6.53 10.21 3.94
N GLU A 122 -5.56 10.74 3.20
CA GLU A 122 -5.85 11.58 2.03
C GLU A 122 -6.65 10.81 0.96
N ILE A 123 -6.26 9.57 0.67
CA ILE A 123 -6.97 8.69 -0.28
C ILE A 123 -8.42 8.52 0.15
N ILE A 124 -8.67 8.24 1.43
CA ILE A 124 -10.03 8.09 1.97
C ILE A 124 -10.80 9.40 1.87
N ALA A 125 -10.21 10.50 2.31
CA ALA A 125 -10.87 11.81 2.37
C ALA A 125 -11.20 12.38 0.99
N THR A 126 -10.49 11.97 -0.05
CA THR A 126 -10.68 12.44 -1.42
C THR A 126 -11.43 11.45 -2.32
N ASP A 127 -11.80 10.29 -1.79
CA ASP A 127 -12.53 9.28 -2.55
C ASP A 127 -14.00 9.71 -2.74
N LYS A 128 -14.38 9.89 -4.00
CA LYS A 128 -15.74 10.32 -4.38
C LYS A 128 -16.81 9.25 -4.14
N ASN A 129 -16.43 8.00 -3.90
CA ASN A 129 -17.33 6.89 -3.64
C ASN A 129 -17.56 6.66 -2.13
N VAL A 130 -16.98 7.49 -1.27
CA VAL A 130 -17.11 7.44 0.19
C VAL A 130 -17.71 8.76 0.67
N ASP A 131 -18.82 8.67 1.42
CA ASP A 131 -19.47 9.81 2.07
C ASP A 131 -18.91 10.06 3.48
#